data_00b99cd026ee2d7b3c3000eebb18726a
#
_entry.id   00b99cd026ee2d7b3c3000eebb18726a
#
_cell.length_a   1.000
_cell.length_b   1.000
_cell.length_c   1.000
_cell.angle_alpha   90.00
_cell.angle_beta   90.00
_cell.angle_gamma   90.00
#
_symmetry.space_group_name_H-M   'P 1'
#
loop_
_entity.id
_entity.type
_entity.pdbx_description
1 polymer ?
#
loop_
_entity_poly.entity_id
_entity_poly.type
_entity_poly.pdbx_seq_one_letter_code
_entity_poly.pdbx_strand_id
1 'polypeptide(L)'
;MHGTMIVPIRPQASTSAVTLQEPIVVLTTCPDEAAAARIGRDLVESGLAACVSRVGPVQSIYRWQGALQDEPEVLLVIKTVTTRYSELEMRLKSLHPYEVPEIIALPVTRGSAAYLAWLGGAVRT
;
A
#
# COMPACT_ATOMS: atom_id res chain seq x y z
N MET A 1 -7.85 -25.75 14.95
CA MET A 1 -7.77 -25.17 14.76
C MET A 1 -7.71 -24.99 14.50
N HIS A 2 -7.47 -25.33 14.35
CA HIS A 2 -7.19 -24.77 14.04
C HIS A 2 -6.74 -24.67 13.98
N GLY A 3 -6.48 -25.25 14.01
CA GLY A 3 -5.92 -24.74 13.88
C GLY A 3 -5.37 -24.74 13.93
N THR A 4 -5.15 -24.95 13.96
CA THR A 4 -4.51 -24.58 13.91
C THR A 4 -3.95 -24.42 13.75
N MET A 5 -3.64 -24.52 13.64
CA MET A 5 -2.99 -24.07 13.44
C MET A 5 -2.46 -23.93 13.49
N ILE A 6 -2.24 -24.20 13.58
CA ILE A 6 -1.58 -23.72 13.66
C ILE A 6 -0.94 -23.61 13.89
N VAL A 7 -0.54 -23.80 14.04
CA VAL A 7 0.15 -23.37 14.28
C VAL A 7 0.74 -23.21 14.56
N PRO A 8 1.03 -23.35 14.55
CA PRO A 8 1.73 -22.89 14.85
C PRO A 8 2.29 -22.51 14.93
N ILE A 9 2.64 -22.52 14.87
CA ILE A 9 3.14 -21.85 14.98
C ILE A 9 3.65 -21.58 15.00
N ARG A 10 3.95 -21.46 14.91
CA ARG A 10 4.66 -20.95 14.92
C ARG A 10 5.34 -20.38 15.71
N PRO A 11 5.82 -20.67 15.94
CA PRO A 11 6.32 -20.02 16.79
C PRO A 11 7.09 -19.01 16.77
N GLN A 12 7.53 -18.81 17.03
CA GLN A 12 8.08 -17.89 17.08
C GLN A 12 9.11 -17.59 16.55
N ALA A 13 8.95 -18.30 16.06
CA ALA A 13 9.90 -18.24 15.25
C ALA A 13 10.53 -17.02 15.17
N SER A 14 11.07 -16.77 14.18
CA SER A 14 11.70 -15.55 14.00
C SER A 14 10.69 -14.43 14.02
N THR A 15 10.65 -13.74 15.09
CA THR A 15 9.79 -12.59 15.25
C THR A 15 10.12 -11.51 14.24
N SER A 16 11.43 -11.35 13.94
CA SER A 16 11.86 -10.38 12.93
C SER A 16 11.28 -10.68 11.57
N ALA A 17 11.31 -11.94 11.17
CA ALA A 17 10.78 -12.31 9.87
C ALA A 17 9.29 -12.03 9.79
N VAL A 18 8.54 -12.31 10.86
CA VAL A 18 7.12 -12.00 10.91
C VAL A 18 6.88 -10.50 10.78
N THR A 19 7.66 -9.71 11.55
CA THR A 19 7.55 -8.26 11.51
C THR A 19 7.83 -7.71 10.11
N LEU A 20 8.87 -8.22 9.44
CA LEU A 20 9.27 -7.74 8.13
C LEU A 20 8.25 -8.08 7.05
N GLN A 21 7.44 -9.12 7.27
CA GLN A 21 6.40 -9.52 6.32
C GLN A 21 5.03 -9.01 6.70
N GLU A 22 4.94 -8.12 7.67
CA GLU A 22 3.66 -7.60 8.11
C GLU A 22 2.97 -6.83 6.99
N PRO A 23 1.65 -7.03 6.84
CA PRO A 23 0.89 -6.30 5.83
C PRO A 23 0.71 -4.85 6.23
N ILE A 24 0.76 -3.99 5.23
CA ILE A 24 0.51 -2.56 5.41
C ILE A 24 -0.37 -2.07 4.28
N VAL A 25 -1.04 -0.94 4.53
CA VAL A 25 -1.80 -0.23 3.52
C VAL A 25 -1.12 1.11 3.31
N VAL A 26 -0.80 1.42 2.05
CA VAL A 26 -0.19 2.70 1.69
C VAL A 26 -1.23 3.53 0.94
N LEU A 27 -1.37 4.79 1.35
CA LEU A 27 -2.31 5.70 0.71
C LEU A 27 -1.55 6.76 -0.07
N THR A 28 -2.05 7.07 -1.26
CA THR A 28 -1.60 8.20 -2.06
C THR A 28 -2.77 8.73 -2.85
N THR A 29 -2.75 10.01 -3.22
CA THR A 29 -3.77 10.60 -4.06
C THR A 29 -3.15 11.06 -5.37
N CYS A 30 -3.88 10.90 -6.46
CA CYS A 30 -3.43 11.24 -7.80
C CYS A 30 -4.35 12.28 -8.40
N PRO A 31 -3.85 13.10 -9.34
CA PRO A 31 -4.69 14.18 -9.89
C PRO A 31 -5.84 13.69 -10.78
N ASP A 32 -5.71 12.52 -11.39
CA ASP A 32 -6.73 12.03 -12.31
C ASP A 32 -6.66 10.50 -12.44
N GLU A 33 -7.64 9.96 -13.17
CA GLU A 33 -7.74 8.50 -13.37
C GLU A 33 -6.57 7.95 -14.18
N ALA A 34 -6.07 8.69 -15.14
CA ALA A 34 -4.98 8.20 -15.97
C ALA A 34 -3.72 8.00 -15.14
N ALA A 35 -3.37 8.97 -14.31
CA ALA A 35 -2.21 8.85 -13.43
C ALA A 35 -2.41 7.70 -12.43
N ALA A 36 -3.61 7.60 -11.85
CA ALA A 36 -3.92 6.56 -10.88
C ALA A 36 -3.79 5.17 -11.48
N ALA A 37 -4.33 4.99 -12.69
CA ALA A 37 -4.26 3.70 -13.37
C ALA A 37 -2.83 3.32 -13.71
N ARG A 38 -2.05 4.26 -14.22
CA ARG A 38 -0.66 4.03 -14.60
C ARG A 38 0.18 3.64 -13.39
N ILE A 39 0.04 4.39 -12.31
CA ILE A 39 0.81 4.14 -11.08
C ILE A 39 0.40 2.81 -10.46
N GLY A 40 -0.91 2.57 -10.34
CA GLY A 40 -1.39 1.34 -9.74
C GLY A 40 -0.94 0.10 -10.49
N ARG A 41 -1.01 0.13 -11.82
CA ARG A 41 -0.57 -0.99 -12.64
C ARG A 41 0.93 -1.22 -12.48
N ASP A 42 1.72 -0.16 -12.49
CA ASP A 42 3.17 -0.29 -12.37
C ASP A 42 3.56 -0.94 -11.04
N LEU A 43 2.94 -0.52 -9.94
CA LEU A 43 3.27 -1.05 -8.63
C LEU A 43 2.96 -2.54 -8.52
N VAL A 44 1.87 -2.98 -9.11
CA VAL A 44 1.51 -4.40 -9.09
C VAL A 44 2.39 -5.19 -10.04
N GLU A 45 2.62 -4.70 -11.24
CA GLU A 45 3.44 -5.40 -12.23
C GLU A 45 4.88 -5.55 -11.77
N SER A 46 5.40 -4.57 -11.05
CA SER A 46 6.77 -4.63 -10.53
C SER A 46 6.88 -5.49 -9.28
N GLY A 47 5.77 -5.97 -8.74
CA GLY A 47 5.78 -6.81 -7.54
C GLY A 47 5.95 -6.05 -6.25
N LEU A 48 5.86 -4.72 -6.29
CA LEU A 48 5.98 -3.90 -5.08
C LEU A 48 4.68 -3.84 -4.30
N ALA A 49 3.56 -4.12 -4.94
CA ALA A 49 2.26 -4.16 -4.29
C ALA A 49 1.52 -5.42 -4.69
N ALA A 50 0.74 -5.98 -3.79
CA ALA A 50 -0.11 -7.12 -4.08
C ALA A 50 -1.38 -6.67 -4.80
N CYS A 51 -1.88 -5.50 -4.43
CA CYS A 51 -3.16 -5.02 -4.93
C CYS A 51 -3.19 -3.50 -4.80
N VAL A 52 -3.76 -2.83 -5.79
CA VAL A 52 -4.02 -1.39 -5.72
C VAL A 52 -5.47 -1.17 -6.10
N SER A 53 -6.22 -0.59 -5.17
CA SER A 53 -7.62 -0.22 -5.42
C SER A 53 -7.69 1.29 -5.68
N ARG A 54 -8.44 1.68 -6.72
CA ARG A 54 -8.65 3.08 -7.03
C ARG A 54 -10.01 3.49 -6.51
N VAL A 55 -10.02 4.59 -5.76
CA VAL A 55 -11.25 5.17 -5.24
C VAL A 55 -11.34 6.59 -5.78
N GLY A 56 -12.34 6.83 -6.58
CA GLY A 56 -12.46 8.16 -7.12
C GLY A 56 -13.80 8.46 -7.71
N PRO A 57 -14.06 9.75 -7.84
CA PRO A 57 -13.23 10.83 -7.32
C PRO A 57 -13.44 11.05 -5.82
N VAL A 58 -12.40 11.56 -5.15
CA VAL A 58 -12.51 12.07 -3.79
C VAL A 58 -12.26 13.57 -3.84
N GLN A 59 -12.84 14.32 -2.90
CA GLN A 59 -12.63 15.75 -2.85
C GLN A 59 -11.63 16.03 -1.75
N SER A 60 -10.47 16.60 -2.09
CA SER A 60 -9.40 16.85 -1.14
C SER A 60 -9.31 18.34 -0.86
N ILE A 61 -9.35 18.71 0.41
CA ILE A 61 -9.24 20.09 0.86
C ILE A 61 -7.97 20.17 1.68
N TYR A 62 -7.04 21.03 1.28
CA TYR A 62 -5.74 21.11 1.94
C TYR A 62 -5.11 22.46 1.73
N ARG A 63 -4.08 22.76 2.51
CA ARG A 63 -3.34 24.01 2.37
C ARG A 63 -2.00 23.72 1.71
N TRP A 64 -1.70 24.48 0.66
CA TRP A 64 -0.45 24.33 -0.07
C TRP A 64 0.10 25.74 -0.35
N GLN A 65 1.32 26.00 0.14
CA GLN A 65 2.01 27.29 -0.06
C GLN A 65 1.13 28.45 0.33
N GLY A 66 0.45 28.33 1.46
CA GLY A 66 -0.37 29.40 2.02
C GLY A 66 -1.76 29.53 1.44
N ALA A 67 -2.09 28.75 0.42
CA ALA A 67 -3.41 28.85 -0.24
C ALA A 67 -4.23 27.61 0.06
N LEU A 68 -5.54 27.80 0.22
CA LEU A 68 -6.47 26.69 0.40
C LEU A 68 -6.79 26.08 -0.95
N GLN A 69 -6.63 24.77 -1.04
CA GLN A 69 -6.96 24.00 -2.23
C GLN A 69 -8.18 23.15 -1.95
N ASP A 70 -9.01 22.92 -2.96
CA ASP A 70 -10.23 22.12 -2.85
C ASP A 70 -10.43 21.47 -4.22
N GLU A 71 -9.90 20.27 -4.40
CA GLU A 71 -9.77 19.67 -5.73
C GLU A 71 -10.17 18.22 -5.72
N PRO A 72 -10.72 17.73 -6.86
CA PRO A 72 -10.97 16.30 -6.99
C PRO A 72 -9.66 15.55 -7.20
N GLU A 73 -9.59 14.37 -6.61
CA GLU A 73 -8.44 13.49 -6.76
C GLU A 73 -8.91 12.05 -6.81
N VAL A 74 -8.01 11.14 -7.17
CA VAL A 74 -8.25 9.70 -7.12
C VAL A 74 -7.37 9.12 -6.02
N LEU A 75 -7.98 8.43 -5.08
CA LEU A 75 -7.26 7.81 -3.97
C LEU A 75 -6.81 6.42 -4.37
N LEU A 76 -5.54 6.11 -4.15
CA LEU A 76 -5.03 4.76 -4.30
C LEU A 76 -4.87 4.14 -2.92
N VAL A 77 -5.45 2.95 -2.75
CA VAL A 77 -5.30 2.14 -1.54
C VAL A 77 -4.43 0.96 -1.94
N ILE A 78 -3.18 0.99 -1.49
CA ILE A 78 -2.14 0.06 -1.92
C ILE A 78 -1.89 -0.94 -0.81
N LYS A 79 -1.98 -2.24 -1.13
CA LYS A 79 -1.76 -3.28 -0.13
C LYS A 79 -0.44 -3.98 -0.42
N THR A 80 0.43 -4.00 0.57
CA THR A 80 1.76 -4.57 0.43
C THR A 80 2.27 -5.03 1.80
N VAL A 81 3.56 -5.31 1.90
CA VAL A 81 4.18 -5.72 3.17
C VAL A 81 5.33 -4.77 3.51
N THR A 82 5.70 -4.78 4.78
CA THR A 82 6.69 -3.85 5.32
C THR A 82 8.03 -3.89 4.58
N THR A 83 8.49 -5.08 4.19
CA THR A 83 9.78 -5.21 3.51
C THR A 83 9.82 -4.51 2.15
N ARG A 84 8.66 -4.23 1.55
CA ARG A 84 8.64 -3.59 0.24
C ARG A 84 8.45 -2.07 0.30
N TYR A 85 8.23 -1.53 1.50
CA TYR A 85 7.84 -0.12 1.62
C TYR A 85 8.86 0.84 1.05
N SER A 86 10.14 0.67 1.38
CA SER A 86 11.16 1.62 0.93
C SER A 86 11.25 1.69 -0.59
N GLU A 87 11.25 0.53 -1.25
CA GLU A 87 11.27 0.49 -2.71
C GLU A 87 9.98 1.04 -3.30
N LEU A 88 8.85 0.72 -2.67
CA LEU A 88 7.56 1.23 -3.12
C LEU A 88 7.53 2.75 -3.04
N GLU A 89 8.00 3.32 -1.94
CA GLU A 89 8.03 4.77 -1.80
C GLU A 89 8.89 5.42 -2.88
N MET A 90 10.08 4.88 -3.13
CA MET A 90 10.96 5.40 -4.17
C MET A 90 10.31 5.32 -5.54
N ARG A 91 9.70 4.18 -5.84
CA ARG A 91 9.05 3.97 -7.13
C ARG A 91 7.88 4.92 -7.31
N LEU A 92 7.07 5.06 -6.27
CA LEU A 92 5.90 5.92 -6.29
C LEU A 92 6.31 7.37 -6.53
N LYS A 93 7.35 7.83 -5.85
CA LYS A 93 7.85 9.20 -6.06
C LYS A 93 8.31 9.41 -7.50
N SER A 94 8.94 8.41 -8.10
CA SER A 94 9.44 8.55 -9.47
C SER A 94 8.32 8.59 -10.51
N LEU A 95 7.18 8.00 -10.20
CA LEU A 95 6.05 7.92 -11.13
C LEU A 95 5.03 9.03 -10.92
N HIS A 96 5.03 9.66 -9.74
CA HIS A 96 3.98 10.57 -9.34
C HIS A 96 4.18 11.95 -9.98
N PRO A 97 3.11 12.57 -10.50
CA PRO A 97 3.24 13.91 -11.11
C PRO A 97 3.42 15.03 -10.11
N TYR A 98 3.08 14.83 -8.83
CA TYR A 98 3.26 15.88 -7.82
C TYR A 98 4.70 15.95 -7.35
N GLU A 99 5.13 17.14 -7.01
CA GLU A 99 6.46 17.35 -6.42
C GLU A 99 6.54 16.72 -5.02
N VAL A 100 5.48 16.87 -4.23
CA VAL A 100 5.40 16.30 -2.87
C VAL A 100 4.10 15.53 -2.76
N PRO A 101 4.10 14.25 -3.19
CA PRO A 101 2.86 13.46 -3.11
C PRO A 101 2.60 12.98 -1.68
N GLU A 102 1.32 12.77 -1.37
CA GLU A 102 0.97 12.08 -0.14
C GLU A 102 1.40 10.62 -0.25
N ILE A 103 2.22 10.14 0.68
CA ILE A 103 2.59 8.73 0.77
C ILE A 103 2.66 8.41 2.25
N ILE A 104 1.65 7.71 2.75
CA ILE A 104 1.60 7.31 4.15
C ILE A 104 1.26 5.84 4.25
N ALA A 105 1.81 5.18 5.25
CA ALA A 105 1.57 3.75 5.47
C ALA A 105 0.86 3.53 6.80
N LEU A 106 -0.09 2.62 6.79
CA LEU A 106 -0.86 2.24 7.96
C LEU A 106 -0.64 0.75 8.22
N PRO A 107 -0.43 0.36 9.49
CA PRO A 107 -0.31 -1.06 9.79
C PRO A 107 -1.67 -1.75 9.69
N VAL A 108 -1.68 -2.99 9.22
CA VAL A 108 -2.86 -3.83 9.23
C VAL A 108 -2.78 -4.70 10.47
N THR A 109 -3.59 -4.42 11.48
CA THR A 109 -3.49 -5.11 12.75
C THR A 109 -4.23 -6.44 12.76
N ARG A 110 -5.25 -6.61 11.92
CA ARG A 110 -6.03 -7.84 11.82
C ARG A 110 -6.52 -8.01 10.40
N GLY A 111 -6.65 -9.26 9.97
CA GLY A 111 -7.20 -9.57 8.67
C GLY A 111 -7.50 -11.04 8.57
N SER A 112 -8.22 -11.43 7.52
CA SER A 112 -8.50 -12.82 7.22
C SER A 112 -7.18 -13.55 6.96
N ALA A 113 -6.98 -14.69 7.59
CA ALA A 113 -5.73 -15.46 7.42
C ALA A 113 -5.48 -15.79 5.96
N ALA A 114 -6.53 -16.20 5.24
CA ALA A 114 -6.39 -16.55 3.82
C ALA A 114 -6.00 -15.35 2.98
N TYR A 115 -6.63 -14.20 3.23
CA TYR A 115 -6.31 -12.99 2.47
C TYR A 115 -4.90 -12.51 2.75
N LEU A 116 -4.48 -12.51 4.01
CA LEU A 116 -3.15 -12.05 4.36
C LEU A 116 -2.06 -12.98 3.81
N ALA A 117 -2.33 -14.29 3.75
CA ALA A 117 -1.42 -15.23 3.12
C ALA A 117 -1.29 -14.95 1.63
N TRP A 118 -2.42 -14.69 0.97
CA TRP A 118 -2.39 -14.33 -0.45
C TRP A 118 -1.61 -13.05 -0.67
N LEU A 119 -1.85 -12.05 0.17
CA LEU A 119 -1.19 -10.75 0.03
C LEU A 119 0.33 -10.91 0.12
N GLY A 120 0.81 -11.62 1.13
CA GLY A 120 2.23 -11.84 1.30
C GLY A 120 2.86 -12.61 0.15
N GLY A 121 2.13 -13.56 -0.41
CA GLY A 121 2.62 -14.35 -1.54
C GLY A 121 2.59 -13.62 -2.86
N ALA A 122 1.74 -12.60 -2.99
CA ALA A 122 1.60 -11.86 -4.24
C ALA A 122 2.67 -10.78 -4.40
N VAL A 123 3.36 -10.43 -3.33
CA VAL A 123 4.41 -9.42 -3.36
C VAL A 123 5.74 -10.11 -3.62
N ARG A 124 6.53 -9.59 -4.57
CA ARG A 124 7.86 -10.15 -4.84
C ARG A 124 8.87 -9.62 -3.84
N THR A 125 9.81 -10.47 -3.50
CA THR A 125 10.85 -10.10 -2.52
C THR A 125 12.24 -9.99 -3.14
#